data_b681e9c4fec70a8637ba50bdfd879a5a
#
_entry.id   b681e9c4fec70a8637ba50bdfd879a5a
#
_cell.length_a   1.000
_cell.length_b   1.000
_cell.length_c   1.000
_cell.angle_alpha   90.00
_cell.angle_beta   90.00
_cell.angle_gamma   90.00
#
_symmetry.space_group_name_H-M   'P 1'
#
loop_
_entity.id
_entity.type
_entity.pdbx_description
1 polymer ?
#
loop_
_entity_poly.entity_id
_entity_poly.type
_entity_poly.pdbx_seq_one_letter_code
_entity_poly.pdbx_strand_id
1 'polypeptide(L)'
;ALIILDSPVMPAWQAHGMRFLKLTRLNERLFPIRRIEERKTQWADFDDAREYFSGKSLMRNFDSRCLDDYIRSGTREEDGVLKLTYDPQLEANIWRTIPHNIHSRVKGKLKVPAAVIGGKSSEYFKPVNGAYMKAVGMKLKWIEGSHMFPLENPEPTADLIHHTIRELLGGR
;
A
#
# COMPACT_ATOMS: atom_id res chain seq x y z
N ALA A 1 16.56 -0.61 12.03
CA ALA A 1 16.41 -0.33 10.58
C ALA A 1 14.94 -0.04 10.26
N LEU A 2 14.69 0.70 9.19
CA LEU A 2 13.35 0.97 8.64
C LEU A 2 13.28 0.41 7.23
N ILE A 3 12.25 -0.37 6.93
CA ILE A 3 11.96 -0.81 5.57
C ILE A 3 10.57 -0.33 5.19
N ILE A 4 10.47 0.33 4.05
CA ILE A 4 9.21 0.83 3.48
C ILE A 4 8.90 -0.01 2.24
N LEU A 5 7.69 -0.56 2.18
CA LEU A 5 7.22 -1.35 1.04
C LEU A 5 6.26 -0.51 0.21
N ASP A 6 6.64 -0.21 -1.01
CA ASP A 6 5.86 0.46 -2.07
C ASP A 6 5.10 1.74 -1.65
N SER A 7 5.52 2.38 -0.57
CA SER A 7 4.90 3.60 -0.06
C SER A 7 5.79 4.80 -0.36
N PRO A 8 5.49 5.62 -1.36
CA PRO A 8 6.36 6.70 -1.77
C PRO A 8 6.29 7.89 -0.79
N VAL A 9 7.46 8.40 -0.41
CA VAL A 9 7.54 9.77 0.08
C VAL A 9 7.55 10.70 -1.13
N MET A 10 6.55 11.56 -1.21
CA MET A 10 6.39 12.47 -2.35
C MET A 10 7.46 13.57 -2.30
N PRO A 11 8.15 13.88 -3.43
CA PRO A 11 8.94 15.11 -3.55
C PRO A 11 8.10 16.38 -3.32
N ALA A 12 8.73 17.48 -2.96
CA ALA A 12 8.03 18.73 -2.64
C ALA A 12 7.03 19.19 -3.70
N TRP A 13 7.39 19.08 -4.99
CA TRP A 13 6.51 19.49 -6.09
C TRP A 13 5.23 18.62 -6.18
N GLN A 14 5.34 17.31 -5.96
CA GLN A 14 4.16 16.43 -5.88
C GLN A 14 3.30 16.77 -4.65
N ALA A 15 3.95 17.07 -3.53
CA ALA A 15 3.26 17.50 -2.31
C ALA A 15 2.47 18.79 -2.50
N HIS A 16 3.02 19.77 -3.22
CA HIS A 16 2.31 21.00 -3.56
C HIS A 16 1.12 20.74 -4.51
N GLY A 17 1.30 19.90 -5.52
CA GLY A 17 0.20 19.45 -6.38
C GLY A 17 -0.92 18.78 -5.58
N MET A 18 -0.59 17.84 -4.67
CA MET A 18 -1.56 17.18 -3.81
C MET A 18 -2.28 18.16 -2.88
N ARG A 19 -1.58 19.16 -2.33
CA ARG A 19 -2.19 20.22 -1.54
C ARG A 19 -3.22 21.01 -2.36
N PHE A 20 -2.88 21.38 -3.59
CA PHE A 20 -3.79 22.07 -4.50
C PHE A 20 -5.05 21.23 -4.79
N LEU A 21 -4.87 19.94 -5.13
CA LEU A 21 -5.99 19.03 -5.37
C LEU A 21 -6.94 18.93 -4.17
N LYS A 22 -6.39 18.90 -2.95
CA LYS A 22 -7.20 18.89 -1.73
C LYS A 22 -7.94 20.19 -1.48
N LEU A 23 -7.31 21.34 -1.68
CA LEU A 23 -7.93 22.65 -1.51
C LEU A 23 -9.10 22.86 -2.47
N THR A 24 -8.98 22.34 -3.69
CA THR A 24 -10.01 22.42 -4.74
C THR A 24 -11.03 21.27 -4.71
N ARG A 25 -10.87 20.30 -3.80
CA ARG A 25 -11.64 19.04 -3.75
C ARG A 25 -11.57 18.19 -5.02
N LEU A 26 -10.63 18.47 -5.91
CA LEU A 26 -10.40 17.67 -7.13
C LEU A 26 -9.90 16.27 -6.81
N ASN A 27 -9.27 16.06 -5.64
CA ASN A 27 -8.89 14.74 -5.16
C ASN A 27 -10.09 13.79 -5.03
N GLU A 28 -11.30 14.28 -4.73
CA GLU A 28 -12.51 13.43 -4.65
C GLU A 28 -12.91 12.84 -6.02
N ARG A 29 -12.55 13.51 -7.12
CA ARG A 29 -12.80 13.03 -8.48
C ARG A 29 -11.66 12.16 -9.02
N LEU A 30 -10.43 12.40 -8.57
CA LEU A 30 -9.23 11.71 -9.05
C LEU A 30 -8.96 10.40 -8.30
N PHE A 31 -9.36 10.32 -7.03
CA PHE A 31 -9.24 9.11 -6.22
C PHE A 31 -10.55 8.29 -6.28
N PRO A 32 -10.46 6.98 -6.06
CA PRO A 32 -11.64 6.09 -6.16
C PRO A 32 -12.55 6.18 -4.92
N ILE A 33 -12.68 7.37 -4.32
CA ILE A 33 -13.38 7.60 -3.05
C ILE A 33 -14.82 7.07 -3.10
N ARG A 34 -15.59 7.48 -4.12
CA ARG A 34 -16.96 7.01 -4.29
C ARG A 34 -17.06 5.50 -4.46
N ARG A 35 -16.14 4.88 -5.21
CA ARG A 35 -16.11 3.43 -5.38
C ARG A 35 -15.80 2.70 -4.07
N ILE A 36 -15.02 3.32 -3.18
CA ILE A 36 -14.73 2.80 -1.85
C ILE A 36 -15.97 2.86 -0.98
N GLU A 37 -16.67 3.98 -0.97
CA GLU A 37 -17.91 4.18 -0.18
C GLU A 37 -19.05 3.24 -0.62
N GLU A 38 -19.15 2.97 -1.92
CA GLU A 38 -20.20 2.14 -2.52
C GLU A 38 -19.80 0.65 -2.64
N ARG A 39 -18.70 0.20 -2.01
CA ARG A 39 -18.27 -1.20 -2.16
C ARG A 39 -19.22 -2.16 -1.44
N LYS A 40 -19.31 -3.38 -1.99
CA LYS A 40 -20.01 -4.51 -1.34
C LYS A 40 -19.36 -4.79 0.02
N THR A 41 -20.18 -4.91 1.07
CA THR A 41 -19.74 -5.12 2.46
C THR A 41 -20.25 -6.42 3.07
N GLN A 42 -21.04 -7.21 2.32
CA GLN A 42 -21.63 -8.46 2.79
C GLN A 42 -21.56 -9.53 1.70
N TRP A 43 -21.36 -10.77 2.11
CA TRP A 43 -21.28 -11.96 1.27
C TRP A 43 -22.04 -13.09 1.95
N ALA A 44 -22.60 -14.02 1.15
CA ALA A 44 -23.34 -15.16 1.68
C ALA A 44 -22.44 -16.02 2.57
N ASP A 45 -21.22 -16.29 2.12
CA ASP A 45 -20.24 -17.12 2.80
C ASP A 45 -18.81 -16.76 2.35
N PHE A 46 -17.84 -17.58 2.78
CA PHE A 46 -16.44 -17.43 2.42
C PHE A 46 -16.18 -17.57 0.91
N ASP A 47 -16.88 -18.49 0.24
CA ASP A 47 -16.65 -18.77 -1.17
C ASP A 47 -17.19 -17.61 -2.04
N ASP A 48 -18.37 -17.03 -1.72
CA ASP A 48 -18.87 -15.80 -2.37
C ASP A 48 -17.90 -14.64 -2.16
N ALA A 49 -17.36 -14.47 -0.96
CA ALA A 49 -16.36 -13.44 -0.69
C ALA A 49 -15.07 -13.69 -1.51
N ARG A 50 -14.60 -14.92 -1.58
CA ARG A 50 -13.40 -15.31 -2.31
C ARG A 50 -13.54 -15.08 -3.81
N GLU A 51 -14.66 -15.45 -4.40
CA GLU A 51 -14.96 -15.16 -5.80
C GLU A 51 -15.00 -13.65 -6.06
N TYR A 52 -15.69 -12.89 -5.21
CA TYR A 52 -15.74 -11.44 -5.32
C TYR A 52 -14.36 -10.78 -5.27
N PHE A 53 -13.52 -11.13 -4.30
CA PHE A 53 -12.21 -10.50 -4.13
C PHE A 53 -11.21 -10.94 -5.20
N SER A 54 -11.19 -12.21 -5.61
CA SER A 54 -10.33 -12.70 -6.70
C SER A 54 -10.62 -12.01 -8.04
N GLY A 55 -11.86 -11.59 -8.27
CA GLY A 55 -12.27 -10.82 -9.45
C GLY A 55 -11.81 -9.35 -9.44
N LYS A 56 -11.29 -8.82 -8.31
CA LYS A 56 -10.81 -7.44 -8.24
C LYS A 56 -9.42 -7.30 -8.85
N SER A 57 -9.23 -6.26 -9.67
CA SER A 57 -7.94 -6.02 -10.35
C SER A 57 -6.75 -5.92 -9.39
N LEU A 58 -6.96 -5.38 -8.19
CA LEU A 58 -5.93 -5.24 -7.16
C LEU A 58 -5.53 -6.59 -6.53
N MET A 59 -6.44 -7.57 -6.49
CA MET A 59 -6.26 -8.81 -5.71
C MET A 59 -6.14 -10.06 -6.58
N ARG A 60 -6.38 -9.96 -7.88
CA ARG A 60 -6.38 -11.12 -8.80
C ARG A 60 -5.05 -11.86 -8.87
N ASN A 61 -3.96 -11.20 -8.53
CA ASN A 61 -2.62 -11.78 -8.55
C ASN A 61 -2.12 -12.18 -7.15
N PHE A 62 -2.96 -12.09 -6.11
CA PHE A 62 -2.56 -12.51 -4.78
C PHE A 62 -2.25 -14.01 -4.76
N ASP A 63 -1.23 -14.39 -3.99
CA ASP A 63 -1.07 -15.78 -3.57
C ASP A 63 -2.37 -16.24 -2.90
N SER A 64 -2.81 -17.47 -3.20
CA SER A 64 -4.10 -17.97 -2.73
C SER A 64 -4.24 -17.96 -1.21
N ARG A 65 -3.15 -18.24 -0.48
CA ARG A 65 -3.10 -18.19 0.99
C ARG A 65 -3.26 -16.76 1.49
N CYS A 66 -2.61 -15.81 0.84
CA CYS A 66 -2.73 -14.38 1.18
C CYS A 66 -4.13 -13.85 0.92
N LEU A 67 -4.79 -14.30 -0.15
CA LEU A 67 -6.18 -13.94 -0.42
C LEU A 67 -7.11 -14.50 0.66
N ASP A 68 -6.95 -15.78 1.01
CA ASP A 68 -7.75 -16.43 2.04
C ASP A 68 -7.56 -15.77 3.41
N ASP A 69 -6.32 -15.44 3.79
CA ASP A 69 -6.01 -14.72 5.02
C ASP A 69 -6.58 -13.30 5.02
N TYR A 70 -6.53 -12.60 3.88
CA TYR A 70 -7.15 -11.28 3.72
C TYR A 70 -8.65 -11.33 3.98
N ILE A 71 -9.35 -12.34 3.43
CA ILE A 71 -10.79 -12.51 3.63
C ILE A 71 -11.09 -12.87 5.09
N ARG A 72 -10.40 -13.86 5.66
CA ARG A 72 -10.60 -14.28 7.05
C ARG A 72 -10.37 -13.17 8.06
N SER A 73 -9.37 -12.35 7.83
CA SER A 73 -9.02 -11.23 8.72
C SER A 73 -9.88 -9.98 8.48
N GLY A 74 -10.32 -9.78 7.23
CA GLY A 74 -11.08 -8.61 6.80
C GLY A 74 -12.59 -8.74 6.94
N THR A 75 -13.09 -9.94 7.29
CA THR A 75 -14.51 -10.21 7.44
C THR A 75 -14.82 -10.93 8.75
N ARG A 76 -16.09 -10.91 9.17
CA ARG A 76 -16.61 -11.66 10.31
C ARG A 76 -18.00 -12.21 9.98
N GLU A 77 -18.32 -13.35 10.55
CA GLU A 77 -19.68 -13.89 10.48
C GLU A 77 -20.61 -13.12 11.45
N GLU A 78 -21.73 -12.67 10.94
CA GLU A 78 -22.75 -11.94 11.68
C GLU A 78 -24.13 -12.15 11.02
N ASP A 79 -25.10 -12.61 11.77
CA ASP A 79 -26.46 -12.92 11.30
C ASP A 79 -26.52 -13.92 10.12
N GLY A 80 -25.60 -14.90 10.10
CA GLY A 80 -25.54 -15.93 9.06
C GLY A 80 -24.97 -15.47 7.72
N VAL A 81 -24.35 -14.30 7.67
CA VAL A 81 -23.63 -13.77 6.49
C VAL A 81 -22.24 -13.29 6.89
N LEU A 82 -21.36 -13.23 5.92
CA LEU A 82 -20.01 -12.69 6.11
C LEU A 82 -20.03 -11.17 5.86
N LYS A 83 -19.68 -10.39 6.88
CA LYS A 83 -19.65 -8.91 6.82
C LYS A 83 -18.22 -8.38 6.91
N LEU A 84 -17.96 -7.27 6.22
CA LEU A 84 -16.68 -6.55 6.30
C LEU A 84 -16.46 -6.06 7.74
N THR A 85 -15.25 -6.22 8.27
CA THR A 85 -14.91 -5.84 9.67
C THR A 85 -14.70 -4.35 9.85
N TYR A 86 -14.49 -3.60 8.78
CA TYR A 86 -14.26 -2.15 8.83
C TYR A 86 -15.30 -1.38 8.01
N ASP A 87 -15.52 -0.12 8.39
CA ASP A 87 -16.38 0.79 7.67
C ASP A 87 -15.66 1.35 6.43
N PRO A 88 -16.19 1.19 5.21
CA PRO A 88 -15.65 1.81 4.00
C PRO A 88 -15.49 3.33 4.08
N GLN A 89 -16.30 4.02 4.89
CA GLN A 89 -16.16 5.47 5.12
C GLN A 89 -14.83 5.82 5.79
N LEU A 90 -14.32 4.95 6.66
CA LEU A 90 -13.00 5.15 7.28
C LEU A 90 -11.90 5.14 6.20
N GLU A 91 -11.94 4.16 5.29
CA GLU A 91 -10.97 4.08 4.18
C GLU A 91 -11.10 5.29 3.25
N ALA A 92 -12.33 5.69 2.89
CA ALA A 92 -12.57 6.89 2.08
C ALA A 92 -12.00 8.16 2.74
N ASN A 93 -12.14 8.29 4.07
CA ASN A 93 -11.56 9.41 4.81
C ASN A 93 -10.03 9.38 4.84
N ILE A 94 -9.41 8.20 4.91
CA ILE A 94 -7.94 8.06 4.77
C ILE A 94 -7.49 8.59 3.41
N TRP A 95 -8.17 8.24 2.33
CA TRP A 95 -7.88 8.76 0.98
C TRP A 95 -8.05 10.28 0.87
N ARG A 96 -9.08 10.85 1.50
CA ARG A 96 -9.29 12.31 1.55
C ARG A 96 -8.17 13.03 2.29
N THR A 97 -7.66 12.41 3.34
CA THR A 97 -6.71 13.04 4.27
C THR A 97 -5.25 12.60 4.06
N ILE A 98 -4.97 11.76 3.06
CA ILE A 98 -3.62 11.20 2.82
C ILE A 98 -2.52 12.27 3.00
N PRO A 99 -1.48 12.02 3.83
CA PRO A 99 -0.47 13.03 4.13
C PRO A 99 0.34 13.34 2.86
N HIS A 100 0.54 14.62 2.59
CA HIS A 100 1.31 15.08 1.44
C HIS A 100 2.62 15.81 1.81
N ASN A 101 2.80 16.13 3.10
CA ASN A 101 3.95 16.93 3.58
C ASN A 101 5.04 16.10 4.27
N ILE A 102 5.05 14.80 4.08
CA ILE A 102 6.02 13.89 4.74
C ILE A 102 7.46 14.21 4.31
N HIS A 103 7.67 14.69 3.06
CA HIS A 103 8.99 15.03 2.54
C HIS A 103 9.78 16.00 3.45
N SER A 104 9.12 16.99 4.02
CA SER A 104 9.75 17.97 4.92
C SER A 104 10.15 17.37 6.28
N ARG A 105 9.57 16.23 6.63
CA ARG A 105 9.84 15.51 7.88
C ARG A 105 10.92 14.45 7.73
N VAL A 106 11.22 13.99 6.52
CA VAL A 106 12.15 12.90 6.23
C VAL A 106 13.53 13.42 5.82
N LYS A 107 13.59 14.48 5.02
CA LYS A 107 14.86 15.03 4.50
C LYS A 107 15.79 15.44 5.66
N GLY A 108 16.97 14.78 5.73
CA GLY A 108 17.99 15.04 6.74
C GLY A 108 17.62 14.63 8.17
N LYS A 109 16.53 13.86 8.36
CA LYS A 109 16.01 13.49 9.68
C LYS A 109 15.96 11.98 9.93
N LEU A 110 16.38 11.16 8.97
CA LEU A 110 16.51 9.72 9.18
C LEU A 110 17.64 9.45 10.15
N LYS A 111 17.30 8.92 11.34
CA LYS A 111 18.25 8.56 12.39
C LYS A 111 18.59 7.07 12.41
N VAL A 112 17.98 6.30 11.54
CA VAL A 112 18.17 4.85 11.44
C VAL A 112 18.48 4.46 10.01
N PRO A 113 19.24 3.40 9.76
CA PRO A 113 19.43 2.83 8.44
C PRO A 113 18.06 2.50 7.82
N ALA A 114 17.83 2.90 6.57
CA ALA A 114 16.53 2.76 5.92
C ALA A 114 16.64 2.27 4.48
N ALA A 115 15.66 1.50 4.05
CA ALA A 115 15.47 1.08 2.68
C ALA A 115 14.03 1.24 2.23
N VAL A 116 13.83 1.37 0.93
CA VAL A 116 12.55 1.26 0.27
C VAL A 116 12.60 0.16 -0.78
N ILE A 117 11.57 -0.66 -0.82
CA ILE A 117 11.39 -1.73 -1.81
C ILE A 117 10.15 -1.36 -2.61
N GLY A 118 10.30 -1.21 -3.92
CA GLY A 118 9.20 -0.90 -4.83
C GLY A 118 8.87 -2.08 -5.74
N GLY A 119 7.59 -2.28 -6.04
CA GLY A 119 7.14 -3.20 -7.07
C GLY A 119 7.45 -2.65 -8.47
N LYS A 120 8.04 -3.47 -9.35
CA LYS A 120 8.44 -3.03 -10.70
C LYS A 120 7.25 -2.59 -11.56
N SER A 121 6.08 -3.19 -11.36
CA SER A 121 4.83 -2.83 -12.04
C SER A 121 3.87 -1.99 -11.17
N SER A 122 4.35 -1.43 -10.04
CA SER A 122 3.53 -0.60 -9.17
C SER A 122 2.99 0.63 -9.89
N GLU A 123 1.70 0.90 -9.69
CA GLU A 123 1.06 2.13 -10.16
C GLU A 123 1.34 3.33 -9.23
N TYR A 124 1.66 3.06 -7.97
CA TYR A 124 1.83 4.08 -6.91
C TYR A 124 3.29 4.46 -6.67
N PHE A 125 4.22 3.52 -6.81
CA PHE A 125 5.65 3.74 -6.59
C PHE A 125 6.39 3.84 -7.93
N LYS A 126 6.64 5.06 -8.39
CA LYS A 126 7.32 5.33 -9.67
C LYS A 126 8.83 5.53 -9.48
N PRO A 127 9.64 5.34 -10.52
CA PRO A 127 11.10 5.57 -10.45
C PRO A 127 11.49 6.93 -9.87
N VAL A 128 10.71 7.99 -10.13
CA VAL A 128 10.95 9.34 -9.59
C VAL A 128 10.84 9.36 -8.06
N ASN A 129 9.89 8.60 -7.48
CA ASN A 129 9.75 8.47 -6.03
C ASN A 129 10.95 7.73 -5.44
N GLY A 130 11.35 6.62 -6.08
CA GLY A 130 12.54 5.85 -5.69
C GLY A 130 13.81 6.69 -5.73
N ALA A 131 14.02 7.46 -6.80
CA ALA A 131 15.15 8.38 -6.91
C ALA A 131 15.16 9.42 -5.79
N TYR A 132 14.00 9.99 -5.46
CA TYR A 132 13.87 10.93 -4.34
C TYR A 132 14.19 10.25 -3.00
N MET A 133 13.65 9.05 -2.73
CA MET A 133 13.90 8.34 -1.48
C MET A 133 15.38 7.96 -1.34
N LYS A 134 16.05 7.59 -2.43
CA LYS A 134 17.50 7.41 -2.46
C LYS A 134 18.25 8.70 -2.12
N ALA A 135 17.82 9.83 -2.68
CA ALA A 135 18.43 11.14 -2.41
C ALA A 135 18.25 11.60 -0.94
N VAL A 136 17.25 11.10 -0.23
CA VAL A 136 17.08 11.37 1.22
C VAL A 136 17.74 10.32 2.13
N GLY A 137 18.57 9.43 1.56
CA GLY A 137 19.42 8.51 2.32
C GLY A 137 18.90 7.09 2.49
N MET A 138 17.86 6.69 1.76
CA MET A 138 17.35 5.31 1.79
C MET A 138 18.03 4.44 0.73
N LYS A 139 18.28 3.17 1.02
CA LYS A 139 18.63 2.18 -0.02
C LYS A 139 17.38 1.87 -0.84
N LEU A 140 17.51 1.86 -2.17
CA LEU A 140 16.42 1.54 -3.10
C LEU A 140 16.60 0.11 -3.63
N LYS A 141 15.53 -0.67 -3.53
CA LYS A 141 15.44 -2.01 -4.13
C LYS A 141 14.13 -2.16 -4.91
N TRP A 142 14.13 -3.09 -5.85
CA TRP A 142 12.98 -3.41 -6.69
C TRP A 142 12.70 -4.91 -6.64
N ILE A 143 11.42 -5.26 -6.69
CA ILE A 143 10.94 -6.65 -6.76
C ILE A 143 9.90 -6.79 -7.86
N GLU A 144 9.75 -7.97 -8.43
CA GLU A 144 8.66 -8.25 -9.35
C GLU A 144 7.31 -8.17 -8.62
N GLY A 145 6.31 -7.60 -9.29
CA GLY A 145 4.94 -7.46 -8.78
C GLY A 145 4.44 -6.02 -8.79
N SER A 146 3.15 -5.88 -8.46
CA SER A 146 2.42 -4.61 -8.41
C SER A 146 2.66 -3.89 -7.05
N HIS A 147 1.80 -2.91 -6.74
CA HIS A 147 1.74 -2.31 -5.39
C HIS A 147 1.53 -3.35 -4.28
N MET A 148 0.85 -4.42 -4.60
CA MET A 148 0.50 -5.49 -3.66
C MET A 148 1.49 -6.66 -3.68
N PHE A 149 2.71 -6.46 -4.20
CA PHE A 149 3.73 -7.52 -4.31
C PHE A 149 3.96 -8.33 -3.02
N PRO A 150 3.79 -7.78 -1.79
CA PRO A 150 3.94 -8.59 -0.58
C PRO A 150 2.89 -9.71 -0.45
N LEU A 151 1.72 -9.53 -1.07
CA LEU A 151 0.64 -10.49 -1.10
C LEU A 151 0.58 -11.30 -2.41
N GLU A 152 1.24 -10.79 -3.47
CA GLU A 152 1.41 -11.50 -4.75
C GLU A 152 2.56 -12.50 -4.70
N ASN A 153 3.65 -12.14 -4.02
CA ASN A 153 4.91 -12.90 -3.94
C ASN A 153 5.44 -12.91 -2.50
N PRO A 154 4.75 -13.56 -1.54
CA PRO A 154 5.08 -13.44 -0.11
C PRO A 154 6.48 -13.95 0.24
N GLU A 155 6.89 -15.12 -0.24
CA GLU A 155 8.21 -15.69 0.06
C GLU A 155 9.36 -14.85 -0.53
N PRO A 156 9.38 -14.51 -1.83
CA PRO A 156 10.41 -13.62 -2.38
C PRO A 156 10.48 -12.26 -1.69
N THR A 157 9.33 -11.74 -1.24
CA THR A 157 9.25 -10.49 -0.49
C THR A 157 9.90 -10.63 0.88
N ALA A 158 9.59 -11.69 1.62
CA ALA A 158 10.17 -11.97 2.92
C ALA A 158 11.69 -12.15 2.83
N ASP A 159 12.18 -12.89 1.85
CA ASP A 159 13.61 -13.09 1.60
C ASP A 159 14.33 -11.77 1.30
N LEU A 160 13.74 -10.93 0.45
CA LEU A 160 14.30 -9.61 0.14
C LEU A 160 14.32 -8.69 1.36
N ILE A 161 13.30 -8.72 2.19
CA ILE A 161 13.24 -7.98 3.45
C ILE A 161 14.35 -8.44 4.38
N HIS A 162 14.48 -9.75 4.62
CA HIS A 162 15.51 -10.32 5.49
C HIS A 162 16.93 -9.98 5.00
N HIS A 163 17.18 -10.12 3.69
CA HIS A 163 18.45 -9.73 3.09
C HIS A 163 18.73 -8.23 3.29
N THR A 164 17.73 -7.39 3.09
CA THR A 164 17.84 -5.94 3.24
C THR A 164 18.12 -5.54 4.69
N ILE A 165 17.48 -6.20 5.67
CA ILE A 165 17.75 -5.96 7.09
C ILE A 165 19.22 -6.27 7.42
N ARG A 166 19.75 -7.43 7.01
CA ARG A 166 21.14 -7.80 7.24
C ARG A 166 22.10 -6.78 6.61
N GLU A 167 21.83 -6.36 5.39
CA GLU A 167 22.62 -5.34 4.69
C GLU A 167 22.60 -3.98 5.39
N LEU A 168 21.46 -3.58 5.95
CA LEU A 168 21.33 -2.31 6.69
C LEU A 168 22.02 -2.35 8.06
N LEU A 169 22.09 -3.52 8.69
CA LEU A 169 22.70 -3.72 9.99
C LEU A 169 24.18 -4.10 9.93
N GLY A 170 24.79 -4.11 8.75
CA GLY A 170 26.22 -4.37 8.54
C GLY A 170 26.60 -5.85 8.52
N GLY A 171 25.67 -6.74 8.15
CA GLY A 171 25.97 -8.14 7.90
C GLY A 171 26.38 -8.96 9.14
N ARG A 172 25.91 -8.57 10.34
CA ARG A 172 26.11 -9.36 11.57
C ARG A 172 25.12 -10.50 11.68
#